data_30ac1c6c72ce58acaa0ddfc96c0cb663
#
_entry.id   30ac1c6c72ce58acaa0ddfc96c0cb663
#
_cell.length_a   1.000
_cell.length_b   1.000
_cell.length_c   1.000
_cell.angle_alpha   90.00
_cell.angle_beta   90.00
_cell.angle_gamma   90.00
#
_symmetry.space_group_name_H-M   'P 1'
#
loop_
_entity.id
_entity.type
_entity.pdbx_description
1 polymer ?
#
loop_
_entity_poly.entity_id
_entity_poly.type
_entity_poly.pdbx_seq_one_letter_code
_entity_poly.pdbx_strand_id
1 'polypeptide(L)'
;YIWGAILPPDAANHRFTKTIHLYNFGYSLSILAFYIFPFLLTKKMKFKNFLDVFFKKNNLITFLFFGVYLISLIFFDNFENLTVLGKGIFHKLFLFVVTDSFYRLILTLITFFFSLIIILIYFEKKIDYLIISYFLLISLFIHPFMQEYFDPLILVLIFTFLKTKIKINYKNSFILTLF
;
A
#
# COMPACT_ATOMS: atom_id res chain seq x y z
N TYR A 1 -27.69 0.77 16.20
CA TYR A 1 -26.73 1.08 17.30
C TYR A 1 -26.55 -0.16 18.18
N ILE A 2 -25.71 -1.11 17.76
CA ILE A 2 -25.45 -2.32 18.54
C ILE A 2 -24.60 -1.99 19.79
N TRP A 3 -23.80 -0.90 19.74
CA TRP A 3 -22.90 -0.52 20.85
C TRP A 3 -23.11 0.92 21.37
N GLY A 4 -24.17 1.62 21.02
CA GLY A 4 -24.39 3.01 21.44
C GLY A 4 -23.36 4.01 20.86
N ALA A 5 -22.39 3.54 20.10
CA ALA A 5 -21.37 4.34 19.43
C ALA A 5 -21.06 3.75 18.04
N ILE A 6 -20.49 4.55 17.16
CA ILE A 6 -20.07 4.11 15.80
C ILE A 6 -18.99 3.02 15.88
N LEU A 7 -18.23 2.97 16.97
CA LEU A 7 -17.17 2.00 17.23
C LEU A 7 -17.31 1.40 18.62
N PRO A 8 -16.94 0.12 18.83
CA PRO A 8 -16.82 -0.44 20.16
C PRO A 8 -15.89 0.43 21.03
N PRO A 9 -16.22 0.67 22.32
CA PRO A 9 -15.42 1.54 23.21
C PRO A 9 -13.93 1.18 23.22
N ASP A 10 -13.62 -0.11 23.26
CA ASP A 10 -12.23 -0.60 23.26
C ASP A 10 -11.49 -0.37 21.93
N ALA A 11 -12.21 -0.37 20.82
CA ALA A 11 -11.61 -0.13 19.51
C ALA A 11 -11.30 1.36 19.26
N ALA A 12 -12.04 2.28 19.87
CA ALA A 12 -11.81 3.72 19.74
C ALA A 12 -10.49 4.14 20.41
N ASN A 13 -10.14 3.52 21.53
CA ASN A 13 -8.94 3.84 22.29
C ASN A 13 -7.64 3.30 21.68
N HIS A 14 -7.74 2.30 20.80
CA HIS A 14 -6.57 1.61 20.24
C HIS A 14 -6.29 1.92 18.77
N ARG A 15 -7.18 2.61 18.04
CA ARG A 15 -7.04 2.80 16.59
C ARG A 15 -6.18 3.98 16.17
N PHE A 16 -6.15 5.04 16.95
CA PHE A 16 -5.29 6.19 16.69
C PHE A 16 -4.31 6.34 17.83
N THR A 17 -3.07 6.01 17.56
CA THR A 17 -1.99 6.19 18.51
C THR A 17 -1.31 7.54 18.28
N LYS A 18 -0.73 8.12 19.33
CA LYS A 18 0.17 9.27 19.22
C LYS A 18 1.53 8.87 18.62
N THR A 19 1.78 7.59 18.49
CA THR A 19 3.03 7.03 17.94
C THR A 19 2.91 6.87 16.43
N ILE A 20 3.98 7.18 15.72
CA ILE A 20 4.08 7.02 14.27
C ILE A 20 4.54 5.59 13.97
N HIS A 21 3.78 4.88 13.16
CA HIS A 21 4.10 3.53 12.72
C HIS A 21 4.57 3.56 11.26
N LEU A 22 5.87 3.65 11.04
CA LEU A 22 6.46 3.83 9.71
C LEU A 22 6.09 2.70 8.73
N TYR A 23 6.00 1.45 9.20
CA TYR A 23 5.62 0.30 8.35
C TYR A 23 4.21 0.43 7.75
N ASN A 24 3.30 1.14 8.41
CA ASN A 24 1.93 1.28 7.91
C ASN A 24 1.87 2.01 6.57
N PHE A 25 2.80 2.93 6.32
CA PHE A 25 2.94 3.59 5.01
C PHE A 25 3.20 2.57 3.90
N GLY A 26 4.16 1.67 4.10
CA GLY A 26 4.48 0.63 3.12
C GLY A 26 3.36 -0.40 2.95
N TYR A 27 2.72 -0.81 4.05
CA TYR A 27 1.57 -1.73 3.97
C TYR A 27 0.39 -1.11 3.22
N SER A 28 0.02 0.14 3.51
CA SER A 28 -1.03 0.86 2.78
C SER A 28 -0.71 0.99 1.29
N LEU A 29 0.55 1.32 0.97
CA LEU A 29 1.03 1.39 -0.40
C LEU A 29 0.92 0.02 -1.10
N SER A 30 1.27 -1.06 -0.41
CA SER A 30 1.22 -2.42 -0.97
C SER A 30 -0.21 -2.91 -1.21
N ILE A 31 -1.15 -2.58 -0.32
CA ILE A 31 -2.57 -2.90 -0.52
C ILE A 31 -3.13 -2.11 -1.70
N LEU A 32 -2.83 -0.81 -1.79
CA LEU A 32 -3.25 0.01 -2.94
C LEU A 32 -2.70 -0.55 -4.26
N ALA A 33 -1.41 -0.92 -4.29
CA ALA A 33 -0.79 -1.53 -5.46
C ALA A 33 -1.41 -2.88 -5.82
N PHE A 34 -1.78 -3.69 -4.82
CA PHE A 34 -2.46 -4.97 -5.01
C PHE A 34 -3.79 -4.79 -5.76
N TYR A 35 -4.62 -3.82 -5.36
CA TYR A 35 -5.88 -3.54 -6.06
C TYR A 35 -5.71 -2.92 -7.45
N ILE A 36 -4.59 -2.24 -7.70
CA ILE A 36 -4.29 -1.64 -9.01
C ILE A 36 -3.65 -2.65 -9.97
N PHE A 37 -2.94 -3.63 -9.45
CA PHE A 37 -2.18 -4.60 -10.24
C PHE A 37 -3.01 -5.31 -11.33
N PRO A 38 -4.26 -5.76 -11.09
CA PRO A 38 -5.10 -6.35 -12.13
C PRO A 38 -5.31 -5.45 -13.35
N PHE A 39 -5.44 -4.13 -13.12
CA PHE A 39 -5.62 -3.16 -14.21
C PHE A 39 -4.33 -2.94 -15.02
N LEU A 40 -3.17 -3.15 -14.41
CA LEU A 40 -1.90 -3.13 -15.13
C LEU A 40 -1.74 -4.32 -16.06
N LEU A 41 -2.17 -5.51 -15.62
CA LEU A 41 -2.10 -6.74 -16.45
C LEU A 41 -2.90 -6.61 -17.75
N THR A 42 -3.98 -5.85 -17.72
CA THR A 42 -4.82 -5.62 -18.92
C THR A 42 -4.29 -4.53 -19.84
N LYS A 43 -3.42 -3.65 -19.33
CA LYS A 43 -2.75 -2.62 -20.11
C LYS A 43 -1.55 -3.30 -20.79
N LYS A 44 -1.54 -3.39 -22.12
CA LYS A 44 -0.37 -3.91 -22.88
C LYS A 44 0.86 -3.04 -22.60
N MET A 45 1.52 -3.30 -21.48
CA MET A 45 2.72 -2.55 -21.09
C MET A 45 3.93 -3.14 -21.82
N LYS A 46 4.63 -2.27 -22.55
CA LYS A 46 5.95 -2.62 -23.09
C LYS A 46 6.98 -2.45 -21.96
N PHE A 47 7.95 -3.35 -21.91
CA PHE A 47 9.08 -3.27 -20.96
C PHE A 47 9.79 -1.91 -20.99
N LYS A 48 9.81 -1.27 -22.17
CA LYS A 48 10.32 0.10 -22.35
C LYS A 48 9.61 1.11 -21.42
N ASN A 49 8.29 1.03 -21.30
CA ASN A 49 7.52 1.94 -20.42
C ASN A 49 7.90 1.78 -18.94
N PHE A 50 8.31 0.57 -18.55
CA PHE A 50 8.79 0.30 -17.20
C PHE A 50 10.14 0.99 -16.95
N LEU A 51 11.08 0.88 -17.89
CA LEU A 51 12.38 1.56 -17.81
C LEU A 51 12.22 3.10 -17.85
N ASP A 52 11.32 3.63 -18.68
CA ASP A 52 11.07 5.07 -18.78
C ASP A 52 10.60 5.67 -17.43
N VAL A 53 9.91 4.87 -16.58
CA VAL A 53 9.51 5.31 -15.23
C VAL A 53 10.73 5.53 -14.34
N PHE A 54 11.74 4.66 -14.40
CA PHE A 54 12.96 4.81 -13.59
C PHE A 54 13.79 6.03 -14.00
N PHE A 55 13.93 6.28 -15.30
CA PHE A 55 14.81 7.34 -15.80
C PHE A 55 14.15 8.73 -15.87
N LYS A 56 12.85 8.84 -15.59
CA LYS A 56 12.20 10.13 -15.50
C LYS A 56 12.72 10.91 -14.29
N LYS A 57 13.32 12.10 -14.53
CA LYS A 57 13.96 12.96 -13.51
C LYS A 57 13.11 13.14 -12.24
N ASN A 58 11.81 13.37 -12.38
CA ASN A 58 10.92 13.56 -11.23
C ASN A 58 10.75 12.29 -10.40
N ASN A 59 10.80 11.12 -11.05
CA ASN A 59 10.67 9.84 -10.35
C ASN A 59 11.96 9.46 -9.62
N LEU A 60 13.11 9.88 -10.13
CA LEU A 60 14.40 9.64 -9.47
C LEU A 60 14.43 10.27 -8.08
N ILE A 61 13.93 11.49 -7.94
CA ILE A 61 13.79 12.15 -6.63
C ILE A 61 12.86 11.33 -5.72
N THR A 62 11.73 10.85 -6.25
CA THR A 62 10.79 9.99 -5.49
C THR A 62 11.46 8.70 -5.03
N PHE A 63 12.26 8.07 -5.88
CA PHE A 63 13.02 6.86 -5.50
C PHE A 63 14.08 7.14 -4.44
N LEU A 64 14.75 8.28 -4.48
CA LEU A 64 15.70 8.68 -3.44
C LEU A 64 15.00 8.84 -2.09
N PHE A 65 13.91 9.60 -2.02
CA PHE A 65 13.14 9.76 -0.78
C PHE A 65 12.59 8.43 -0.27
N PHE A 66 12.12 7.59 -1.18
CA PHE A 66 11.62 6.27 -0.80
C PHE A 66 12.74 5.34 -0.33
N GLY A 67 13.93 5.44 -0.91
CA GLY A 67 15.12 4.72 -0.44
C GLY A 67 15.50 5.14 0.99
N VAL A 68 15.49 6.43 1.30
CA VAL A 68 15.69 6.93 2.67
C VAL A 68 14.62 6.38 3.61
N TYR A 69 13.36 6.35 3.19
CA TYR A 69 12.28 5.75 3.95
C TYR A 69 12.52 4.25 4.23
N LEU A 70 12.90 3.46 3.22
CA LEU A 70 13.21 2.03 3.41
C LEU A 70 14.38 1.81 4.37
N ILE A 71 15.41 2.64 4.28
CA ILE A 71 16.54 2.63 5.22
C ILE A 71 16.06 2.97 6.63
N SER A 72 15.21 3.98 6.78
CA SER A 72 14.66 4.36 8.09
C SER A 72 13.90 3.22 8.76
N LEU A 73 13.17 2.39 8.00
CA LEU A 73 12.48 1.21 8.54
C LEU A 73 13.44 0.20 9.19
N ILE A 74 14.63 0.04 8.63
CA ILE A 74 15.62 -0.90 9.17
C ILE A 74 16.19 -0.40 10.51
N PHE A 75 16.37 0.92 10.65
CA PHE A 75 17.06 1.49 11.82
C PHE A 75 16.12 1.94 12.94
N PHE A 76 14.91 2.40 12.63
CA PHE A 76 14.05 3.08 13.61
C PHE A 76 12.82 2.28 14.03
N ASP A 77 12.51 1.18 13.34
CA ASP A 77 11.33 0.40 13.65
C ASP A 77 11.69 -1.08 13.88
N ASN A 78 11.28 -1.62 15.03
CA ASN A 78 11.55 -3.01 15.37
C ASN A 78 10.59 -3.94 14.62
N PHE A 79 11.07 -4.53 13.55
CA PHE A 79 10.30 -5.48 12.74
C PHE A 79 9.79 -6.68 13.56
N GLU A 80 10.53 -7.13 14.56
CA GLU A 80 10.18 -8.28 15.41
C GLU A 80 8.98 -8.02 16.32
N ASN A 81 8.78 -6.78 16.77
CA ASN A 81 7.63 -6.39 17.61
C ASN A 81 6.33 -6.25 16.82
N LEU A 82 6.37 -6.51 15.54
CA LEU A 82 5.21 -6.47 14.69
C LEU A 82 4.32 -7.70 15.01
N THR A 83 3.26 -7.47 15.77
CA THR A 83 2.27 -8.51 16.11
C THR A 83 1.74 -9.23 14.87
N VAL A 84 1.42 -10.52 15.01
CA VAL A 84 0.89 -11.37 13.92
C VAL A 84 -0.44 -10.84 13.35
N LEU A 85 -1.14 -10.01 14.11
CA LEU A 85 -2.44 -9.45 13.75
C LEU A 85 -2.30 -8.24 12.81
N GLY A 86 -2.94 -8.30 11.66
CA GLY A 86 -3.00 -7.18 10.72
C GLY A 86 -2.00 -7.26 9.56
N LYS A 87 -1.51 -6.13 9.09
CA LYS A 87 -0.44 -5.86 8.11
C LYS A 87 -0.69 -6.28 6.66
N GLY A 88 -1.86 -6.77 6.33
CA GLY A 88 -2.24 -7.07 4.97
C GLY A 88 -1.78 -8.43 4.44
N ILE A 89 -2.25 -8.75 3.23
CA ILE A 89 -2.12 -10.06 2.60
C ILE A 89 -0.67 -10.48 2.39
N PHE A 90 0.21 -9.56 1.96
CA PHE A 90 1.61 -9.87 1.71
C PHE A 90 2.37 -10.27 2.97
N HIS A 91 2.12 -9.59 4.08
CA HIS A 91 2.73 -9.94 5.35
C HIS A 91 2.30 -11.32 5.83
N LYS A 92 1.00 -11.63 5.75
CA LYS A 92 0.46 -12.96 6.10
C LYS A 92 1.07 -14.05 5.20
N LEU A 93 1.21 -13.79 3.92
CA LEU A 93 1.84 -14.70 2.97
C LEU A 93 3.32 -14.95 3.32
N PHE A 94 4.05 -13.90 3.67
CA PHE A 94 5.46 -14.04 4.07
C PHE A 94 5.62 -14.77 5.40
N LEU A 95 4.71 -14.59 6.34
CA LEU A 95 4.69 -15.38 7.58
C LEU A 95 4.48 -16.87 7.33
N PHE A 96 3.67 -17.20 6.33
CA PHE A 96 3.41 -18.58 5.96
C PHE A 96 4.59 -19.25 5.23
N VAL A 97 5.27 -18.50 4.35
CA VAL A 97 6.32 -19.06 3.47
C VAL A 97 7.71 -19.01 4.10
N VAL A 98 7.98 -17.99 4.94
CA VAL A 98 9.32 -17.71 5.48
C VAL A 98 9.30 -17.65 7.00
N THR A 99 10.01 -18.55 7.64
CA THR A 99 10.11 -18.63 9.11
C THR A 99 11.08 -17.59 9.68
N ASP A 100 12.15 -17.27 8.95
CA ASP A 100 13.18 -16.34 9.39
C ASP A 100 12.72 -14.87 9.29
N SER A 101 12.92 -14.10 10.37
CA SER A 101 12.49 -12.70 10.46
C SER A 101 13.26 -11.78 9.51
N PHE A 102 14.55 -12.05 9.28
CA PHE A 102 15.38 -11.23 8.40
C PHE A 102 14.96 -11.36 6.93
N TYR A 103 14.71 -12.58 6.45
CA TYR A 103 14.21 -12.77 5.09
C TYR A 103 12.81 -12.22 4.91
N ARG A 104 11.95 -12.28 5.93
CA ARG A 104 10.63 -11.63 5.90
C ARG A 104 10.73 -10.12 5.76
N LEU A 105 11.66 -9.49 6.50
CA LEU A 105 11.95 -8.07 6.37
C LEU A 105 12.33 -7.72 4.94
N ILE A 106 13.30 -8.44 4.35
CA ILE A 106 13.76 -8.20 2.99
C ILE A 106 12.59 -8.30 2.00
N LEU A 107 11.78 -9.35 2.07
CA LEU A 107 10.62 -9.52 1.19
C LEU A 107 9.60 -8.41 1.35
N THR A 108 9.39 -7.94 2.57
CA THR A 108 8.49 -6.80 2.85
C THR A 108 9.02 -5.52 2.20
N LEU A 109 10.30 -5.20 2.36
CA LEU A 109 10.92 -4.02 1.75
C LEU A 109 10.89 -4.08 0.21
N ILE A 110 11.15 -5.25 -0.36
CA ILE A 110 11.03 -5.51 -1.81
C ILE A 110 9.59 -5.25 -2.26
N THR A 111 8.61 -5.76 -1.53
CA THR A 111 7.18 -5.56 -1.85
C THR A 111 6.80 -4.08 -1.80
N PHE A 112 7.27 -3.33 -0.82
CA PHE A 112 7.04 -1.89 -0.73
C PHE A 112 7.64 -1.16 -1.93
N PHE A 113 8.85 -1.52 -2.34
CA PHE A 113 9.51 -0.93 -3.50
C PHE A 113 8.76 -1.22 -4.81
N PHE A 114 8.36 -2.47 -5.04
CA PHE A 114 7.55 -2.82 -6.21
C PHE A 114 6.19 -2.14 -6.21
N SER A 115 5.58 -1.97 -5.05
CA SER A 115 4.32 -1.25 -4.89
C SER A 115 4.44 0.22 -5.31
N LEU A 116 5.53 0.90 -4.94
CA LEU A 116 5.81 2.25 -5.42
C LEU A 116 5.91 2.29 -6.94
N ILE A 117 6.63 1.35 -7.55
CA ILE A 117 6.78 1.29 -9.01
C ILE A 117 5.40 1.14 -9.68
N ILE A 118 4.55 0.24 -9.17
CA ILE A 118 3.19 0.06 -9.68
C ILE A 118 2.40 1.36 -9.65
N ILE A 119 2.45 2.10 -8.55
CA ILE A 119 1.79 3.39 -8.40
C ILE A 119 2.32 4.42 -9.40
N LEU A 120 3.66 4.52 -9.56
CA LEU A 120 4.28 5.46 -10.50
C LEU A 120 3.98 5.14 -11.97
N ILE A 121 3.79 3.87 -12.31
CA ILE A 121 3.43 3.44 -13.67
C ILE A 121 1.96 3.76 -13.96
N TYR A 122 1.10 3.56 -12.97
CA TYR A 122 -0.33 3.62 -13.17
C TYR A 122 -0.88 5.03 -13.15
N PHE A 123 -0.43 5.86 -12.22
CA PHE A 123 -0.91 7.23 -12.06
C PHE A 123 -0.01 8.23 -12.80
N GLU A 124 -0.65 9.17 -13.51
CA GLU A 124 0.05 10.20 -14.28
C GLU A 124 -0.24 11.61 -13.76
N LYS A 125 -1.36 11.79 -13.06
CA LYS A 125 -1.83 13.11 -12.64
C LYS A 125 -1.29 13.48 -11.27
N LYS A 126 -0.83 14.71 -11.12
CA LYS A 126 -0.33 15.25 -9.84
C LYS A 126 -1.36 15.17 -8.71
N ILE A 127 -2.65 15.34 -9.04
CA ILE A 127 -3.72 15.27 -8.05
C ILE A 127 -3.87 13.87 -7.47
N ASP A 128 -3.69 12.82 -8.30
CA ASP A 128 -3.77 11.44 -7.83
C ASP A 128 -2.65 11.15 -6.83
N TYR A 129 -1.42 11.60 -7.11
CA TYR A 129 -0.30 11.48 -6.17
C TYR A 129 -0.53 12.24 -4.86
N LEU A 130 -1.16 13.41 -4.91
CA LEU A 130 -1.48 14.18 -3.71
C LEU A 130 -2.50 13.42 -2.85
N ILE A 131 -3.55 12.89 -3.45
CA ILE A 131 -4.59 12.11 -2.75
C ILE A 131 -3.98 10.85 -2.14
N ILE A 132 -3.16 10.12 -2.90
CA ILE A 132 -2.48 8.92 -2.43
C ILE A 132 -1.53 9.27 -1.28
N SER A 133 -0.73 10.32 -1.41
CA SER A 133 0.19 10.75 -0.35
C SER A 133 -0.54 11.09 0.95
N TYR A 134 -1.68 11.78 0.85
CA TYR A 134 -2.51 12.09 2.01
C TYR A 134 -3.06 10.83 2.69
N PHE A 135 -3.54 9.88 1.90
CA PHE A 135 -3.98 8.57 2.39
C PHE A 135 -2.86 7.80 3.11
N LEU A 136 -1.66 7.77 2.51
CA LEU A 136 -0.50 7.11 3.09
C LEU A 136 -0.03 7.78 4.38
N LEU A 137 -0.08 9.11 4.46
CA LEU A 137 0.26 9.86 5.68
C LEU A 137 -0.70 9.56 6.83
N ILE A 138 -2.00 9.48 6.56
CA ILE A 138 -2.99 9.11 7.57
C ILE A 138 -2.73 7.71 8.12
N SER A 139 -2.31 6.77 7.26
CA SER A 139 -2.07 5.40 7.68
C SER A 139 -0.96 5.25 8.72
N LEU A 140 -0.03 6.20 8.82
CA LEU A 140 1.04 6.21 9.81
C LEU A 140 0.54 6.24 11.26
N PHE A 141 -0.65 6.74 11.50
CA PHE A 141 -1.24 6.92 12.83
C PHE A 141 -2.26 5.83 13.21
N ILE A 142 -2.46 4.84 12.35
CA ILE A 142 -3.46 3.78 12.56
C ILE A 142 -2.79 2.58 13.20
N HIS A 143 -3.31 2.13 14.35
CA HIS A 143 -2.85 0.92 15.02
C HIS A 143 -4.01 0.18 15.70
N PRO A 144 -4.11 -1.13 15.59
CA PRO A 144 -3.38 -2.02 14.69
C PRO A 144 -3.76 -1.80 13.23
N PHE A 145 -2.79 -2.02 12.33
CA PHE A 145 -3.02 -1.91 10.89
C PHE A 145 -3.71 -3.18 10.39
N MET A 146 -5.00 -3.10 10.11
CA MET A 146 -5.79 -4.21 9.58
C MET A 146 -6.26 -3.91 8.17
N GLN A 147 -5.95 -4.80 7.22
CA GLN A 147 -6.33 -4.64 5.82
C GLN A 147 -7.84 -4.48 5.64
N GLU A 148 -8.63 -5.20 6.39
CA GLU A 148 -10.11 -5.19 6.34
C GLU A 148 -10.73 -3.78 6.47
N TYR A 149 -10.02 -2.85 7.14
CA TYR A 149 -10.46 -1.46 7.25
C TYR A 149 -10.01 -0.60 6.06
N PHE A 150 -8.91 -0.99 5.41
CA PHE A 150 -8.37 -0.27 4.27
C PHE A 150 -9.01 -0.69 2.96
N ASP A 151 -9.45 -1.96 2.83
CA ASP A 151 -10.02 -2.48 1.60
C ASP A 151 -11.20 -1.63 1.08
N PRO A 152 -12.27 -1.35 1.86
CA PRO A 152 -13.36 -0.52 1.37
C PRO A 152 -12.92 0.92 1.09
N LEU A 153 -12.02 1.48 1.90
CA LEU A 153 -11.51 2.83 1.69
C LEU A 153 -10.70 2.95 0.41
N ILE A 154 -9.85 1.96 0.12
CA ILE A 154 -9.05 1.92 -1.11
C ILE A 154 -9.93 1.77 -2.34
N LEU A 155 -10.96 0.93 -2.29
CA LEU A 155 -11.92 0.79 -3.38
C LEU A 155 -12.64 2.11 -3.65
N VAL A 156 -13.15 2.78 -2.61
CA VAL A 156 -13.74 4.11 -2.74
C VAL A 156 -12.74 5.10 -3.32
N LEU A 157 -11.50 5.11 -2.84
CA LEU A 157 -10.45 5.99 -3.32
C LEU A 157 -10.17 5.76 -4.82
N ILE A 158 -10.03 4.50 -5.25
CA ILE A 158 -9.75 4.13 -6.64
C ILE A 158 -10.91 4.54 -7.57
N PHE A 159 -12.15 4.28 -7.17
CA PHE A 159 -13.30 4.45 -8.06
C PHE A 159 -13.93 5.85 -8.02
N THR A 160 -13.74 6.62 -6.95
CA THR A 160 -14.39 7.92 -6.78
C THR A 160 -13.42 9.10 -6.82
N PHE A 161 -12.28 9.01 -6.16
CA PHE A 161 -11.39 10.15 -5.97
C PHE A 161 -10.25 10.20 -6.99
N LEU A 162 -9.71 9.05 -7.40
CA LEU A 162 -8.61 9.03 -8.36
C LEU A 162 -9.14 9.27 -9.77
N LYS A 163 -8.55 10.26 -10.44
CA LYS A 163 -8.93 10.68 -11.80
C LYS A 163 -8.31 9.82 -12.89
N THR A 164 -7.63 8.79 -12.52
CA THR A 164 -7.06 7.84 -13.49
C THR A 164 -8.21 7.08 -14.13
N LYS A 165 -8.32 7.16 -15.44
CA LYS A 165 -9.39 6.47 -16.19
C LYS A 165 -9.17 4.97 -16.14
N ILE A 166 -9.81 4.33 -15.19
CA ILE A 166 -9.95 2.87 -15.19
C ILE A 166 -10.96 2.55 -16.30
N LYS A 167 -10.46 2.01 -17.41
CA LYS A 167 -11.34 1.49 -18.44
C LYS A 167 -11.92 0.18 -17.92
N ILE A 168 -13.18 0.22 -17.54
CA ILE A 168 -13.94 -1.00 -17.16
C ILE A 168 -14.25 -1.74 -18.45
N ASN A 169 -13.50 -2.79 -18.75
CA ASN A 169 -13.75 -3.74 -19.82
C ASN A 169 -14.10 -5.08 -19.18
N TYR A 170 -14.81 -5.95 -19.92
CA TYR A 170 -15.14 -7.30 -19.44
C TYR A 170 -13.95 -8.08 -18.90
N LYS A 171 -12.76 -7.91 -19.50
CA LYS A 171 -11.51 -8.52 -19.03
C LYS A 171 -11.09 -8.00 -17.65
N ASN A 172 -11.21 -6.70 -17.42
CA ASN A 172 -10.84 -6.08 -16.15
C ASN A 172 -11.82 -6.48 -15.05
N SER A 173 -13.10 -6.54 -15.36
CA SER A 173 -14.15 -7.00 -14.43
C SER A 173 -13.93 -8.46 -14.03
N PHE A 174 -13.63 -9.34 -14.99
CA PHE A 174 -13.33 -10.74 -14.70
C PHE A 174 -12.09 -10.93 -13.82
N ILE A 175 -11.02 -10.19 -14.10
CA ILE A 175 -9.81 -10.24 -13.28
C ILE A 175 -10.08 -9.72 -11.86
N LEU A 176 -10.87 -8.65 -11.72
CA LEU A 176 -11.25 -8.10 -10.41
C LEU A 176 -12.09 -9.08 -9.57
N THR A 177 -12.90 -9.91 -10.21
CA THR A 177 -13.68 -10.94 -9.49
C THR A 177 -12.85 -12.14 -9.05
N LEU A 178 -11.65 -12.31 -9.60
CA LEU A 178 -10.70 -13.35 -9.20
C LEU A 178 -9.74 -12.90 -8.08
N PHE A 179 -9.64 -11.60 -7.83
CA PHE A 179 -8.84 -10.98 -6.76
C PHE A 179 -9.70 -10.65 -5.56
#